data_4c5d28dc1018bbc0bbf2ffca86760f19
#
_entry.id   4c5d28dc1018bbc0bbf2ffca86760f19
#
_cell.length_a   1.000
_cell.length_b   1.000
_cell.length_c   1.000
_cell.angle_alpha   90.00
_cell.angle_beta   90.00
_cell.angle_gamma   90.00
#
_symmetry.space_group_name_H-M   'P 1'
#
loop_
_entity.id
_entity.type
_entity.pdbx_description
1 polymer ?
#
loop_
_entity_poly.entity_id
_entity_poly.type
_entity_poly.pdbx_seq_one_letter_code
_entity_poly.pdbx_strand_id
1 'polypeptide(L)'
;MYTDERNNKRFAWEKRREIQMGITTIFLLLGGLGLFLFGMKLMSDGLEQVAGARMRSILEFFTKNRFVGMLVGILFTAVVQSSSATTVMVVSFVNSGLMNLFQAAGVILGANIGTTVTGQLIAFNLSDVAPLFVIIGVVMFMFC
;
A
#
# COMPACT_ATOMS: atom_id res chain seq x y z
N MET A 1 13.92 -56.19 1.08
CA MET A 1 13.94 -55.72 -0.32
C MET A 1 12.73 -54.89 -0.74
N TYR A 2 11.59 -54.94 0.00
CA TYR A 2 10.32 -54.27 -0.37
C TYR A 2 10.16 -52.83 0.21
N THR A 3 10.96 -52.47 1.21
CA THR A 3 10.91 -51.19 1.90
C THR A 3 11.62 -50.06 1.15
N ASP A 4 12.60 -50.39 0.33
CA ASP A 4 13.47 -49.42 -0.35
C ASP A 4 12.76 -48.76 -1.56
N GLU A 5 11.95 -49.52 -2.28
CA GLU A 5 11.21 -49.06 -3.45
C GLU A 5 10.09 -48.04 -3.08
N ARG A 6 9.46 -48.25 -1.91
CA ARG A 6 8.43 -47.33 -1.39
C ARG A 6 9.02 -46.01 -0.92
N ASN A 7 10.17 -46.03 -0.29
CA ASN A 7 10.88 -44.83 0.13
C ASN A 7 11.35 -44.02 -1.08
N ASN A 8 11.88 -44.69 -2.10
CA ASN A 8 12.34 -44.03 -3.32
C ASN A 8 11.18 -43.34 -4.08
N LYS A 9 10.02 -43.97 -4.14
CA LYS A 9 8.81 -43.39 -4.73
C LYS A 9 8.31 -42.20 -3.91
N ARG A 10 8.33 -42.23 -2.58
CA ARG A 10 7.96 -41.11 -1.72
C ARG A 10 8.87 -39.88 -1.94
N PHE A 11 10.18 -40.09 -1.94
CA PHE A 11 11.15 -39.01 -2.23
C PHE A 11 10.94 -38.38 -3.62
N ALA A 12 10.64 -39.18 -4.62
CA ALA A 12 10.37 -38.71 -5.98
C ALA A 12 9.08 -37.86 -6.03
N TRP A 13 8.05 -38.24 -5.29
CA TRP A 13 6.79 -37.48 -5.20
C TRP A 13 6.96 -36.16 -4.43
N GLU A 14 7.68 -36.18 -3.32
CA GLU A 14 7.98 -34.98 -2.53
C GLU A 14 8.78 -33.97 -3.35
N LYS A 15 9.83 -34.41 -4.00
CA LYS A 15 10.66 -33.56 -4.87
C LYS A 15 9.87 -32.96 -6.05
N ARG A 16 8.99 -33.72 -6.67
CA ARG A 16 8.12 -33.19 -7.74
C ARG A 16 7.13 -32.17 -7.20
N ARG A 17 6.59 -32.37 -6.02
CA ARG A 17 5.65 -31.46 -5.37
C ARG A 17 6.34 -30.13 -5.02
N GLU A 18 7.56 -30.19 -4.49
CA GLU A 18 8.36 -28.99 -4.22
C GLU A 18 8.67 -28.20 -5.49
N ILE A 19 9.06 -28.87 -6.57
CA ILE A 19 9.33 -28.22 -7.86
C ILE A 19 8.05 -27.59 -8.42
N GLN A 20 6.92 -28.29 -8.38
CA GLN A 20 5.65 -27.75 -8.87
C GLN A 20 5.18 -26.58 -8.02
N MET A 21 5.30 -26.63 -6.70
CA MET A 21 4.98 -25.50 -5.82
C MET A 21 5.89 -24.31 -6.12
N GLY A 22 7.18 -24.52 -6.34
CA GLY A 22 8.11 -23.45 -6.70
C GLY A 22 7.76 -22.77 -8.02
N ILE A 23 7.46 -23.54 -9.05
CA ILE A 23 7.08 -23.03 -10.37
C ILE A 23 5.75 -22.28 -10.29
N THR A 24 4.75 -22.83 -9.63
CA THR A 24 3.44 -22.19 -9.44
C THR A 24 3.58 -20.87 -8.68
N THR A 25 4.42 -20.83 -7.64
CA THR A 25 4.69 -19.62 -6.87
C THR A 25 5.33 -18.53 -7.73
N ILE A 26 6.29 -18.89 -8.59
CA ILE A 26 6.92 -17.95 -9.53
C ILE A 26 5.88 -17.39 -10.51
N PHE A 27 5.03 -18.22 -11.09
CA PHE A 27 3.97 -17.76 -12.00
C PHE A 27 2.97 -16.84 -11.30
N LEU A 28 2.56 -17.17 -10.07
CA LEU A 28 1.67 -16.33 -9.28
C LEU A 28 2.32 -14.99 -8.93
N LEU A 29 3.60 -15.00 -8.59
CA LEU A 29 4.35 -13.78 -8.27
C LEU A 29 4.52 -12.87 -9.49
N LEU A 30 4.89 -13.43 -10.63
CA LEU A 30 5.01 -12.69 -11.89
C LEU A 30 3.65 -12.17 -12.37
N GLY A 31 2.60 -12.99 -12.28
CA GLY A 31 1.23 -12.60 -12.61
C GLY A 31 0.72 -11.48 -11.70
N GLY A 32 0.94 -11.61 -10.39
CA GLY A 32 0.59 -10.59 -9.40
C GLY A 32 1.34 -9.28 -9.63
N LEU A 33 2.65 -9.36 -9.93
CA LEU A 33 3.46 -8.19 -10.27
C LEU A 33 2.97 -7.52 -11.56
N GLY A 34 2.65 -8.31 -12.59
CA GLY A 34 2.10 -7.78 -13.85
C GLY A 34 0.77 -7.05 -13.63
N LEU A 35 -0.14 -7.66 -12.85
CA LEU A 35 -1.43 -7.05 -12.50
C LEU A 35 -1.25 -5.78 -11.67
N PHE A 36 -0.30 -5.77 -10.74
CA PHE A 36 0.06 -4.61 -9.93
C PHE A 36 0.56 -3.44 -10.80
N LEU A 37 1.51 -3.70 -11.70
CA LEU A 37 2.05 -2.68 -12.60
C LEU A 37 0.98 -2.14 -13.56
N PHE A 38 0.12 -3.01 -14.06
CA PHE A 38 -1.00 -2.62 -14.90
C PHE A 38 -2.01 -1.75 -14.14
N GLY A 39 -2.39 -2.12 -12.92
CA GLY A 39 -3.25 -1.33 -12.06
C GLY A 39 -2.67 0.04 -11.70
N MET A 40 -1.36 0.09 -11.43
CA MET A 40 -0.64 1.35 -11.21
C MET A 40 -0.70 2.27 -12.44
N LYS A 41 -0.52 1.72 -13.64
CA LYS A 41 -0.65 2.48 -14.90
C LYS A 41 -2.07 2.99 -15.10
N LEU A 42 -3.10 2.15 -14.94
CA LEU A 42 -4.49 2.58 -15.04
C LEU A 42 -4.83 3.70 -14.04
N MET A 43 -4.32 3.61 -12.82
CA MET A 43 -4.50 4.66 -11.82
C MET A 43 -3.84 5.98 -12.25
N SER A 44 -2.60 5.92 -12.76
CA SER A 44 -1.90 7.12 -13.29
C SER A 44 -2.66 7.77 -14.43
N ASP A 45 -3.08 6.98 -15.40
CA ASP A 45 -3.81 7.46 -16.59
C ASP A 45 -5.18 8.06 -16.17
N GLY A 46 -5.87 7.42 -15.21
CA GLY A 46 -7.12 7.92 -14.66
C GLY A 46 -6.97 9.25 -13.90
N LEU A 47 -5.92 9.37 -13.10
CA LEU A 47 -5.61 10.60 -12.38
C LEU A 47 -5.25 11.75 -13.33
N GLU A 48 -4.47 11.47 -14.38
CA GLU A 48 -4.13 12.48 -15.38
C GLU A 48 -5.37 13.00 -16.11
N GLN A 49 -6.31 12.11 -16.44
CA GLN A 49 -7.57 12.48 -17.12
C GLN A 49 -8.51 13.31 -16.24
N VAL A 50 -8.67 12.92 -14.97
CA VAL A 50 -9.63 13.56 -14.07
C VAL A 50 -9.06 14.82 -13.41
N ALA A 51 -7.80 14.81 -13.08
CA ALA A 51 -7.18 15.81 -12.23
C ALA A 51 -6.53 16.95 -13.01
N GLY A 52 -6.00 16.69 -14.18
CA GLY A 52 -5.39 17.72 -15.05
C GLY A 52 -4.53 18.74 -14.34
N ALA A 53 -4.53 19.97 -14.87
CA ALA A 53 -3.73 21.08 -14.35
C ALA A 53 -4.12 21.53 -12.92
N ARG A 54 -5.38 21.34 -12.52
CA ARG A 54 -5.86 21.73 -11.18
C ARG A 54 -5.26 20.88 -10.07
N MET A 55 -5.23 19.56 -10.26
CA MET A 55 -4.64 18.65 -9.26
C MET A 55 -3.12 18.88 -9.14
N ARG A 56 -2.45 19.08 -10.27
CA ARG A 56 -1.03 19.42 -10.28
C ARG A 56 -0.76 20.69 -9.43
N SER A 57 -1.54 21.74 -9.64
CA SER A 57 -1.41 22.98 -8.87
C SER A 57 -1.68 22.79 -7.38
N ILE A 58 -2.69 21.97 -7.02
CA ILE A 58 -2.99 21.63 -5.63
C ILE A 58 -1.83 20.84 -5.01
N LEU A 59 -1.34 19.81 -5.68
CA LEU A 59 -0.22 19.00 -5.20
C LEU A 59 1.07 19.85 -5.10
N GLU A 60 1.35 20.70 -6.09
CA GLU A 60 2.49 21.63 -6.05
C GLU A 60 2.40 22.57 -4.85
N PHE A 61 1.20 23.09 -4.55
CA PHE A 61 0.99 23.99 -3.42
C PHE A 61 1.23 23.27 -2.08
N PHE A 62 0.64 22.09 -1.89
CA PHE A 62 0.76 21.32 -0.64
C PHE A 62 2.12 20.63 -0.47
N THR A 63 2.87 20.40 -1.55
CA THR A 63 4.15 19.69 -1.48
C THR A 63 5.36 20.56 -1.85
N LYS A 64 5.14 21.87 -2.08
CA LYS A 64 6.19 22.84 -2.44
C LYS A 64 7.37 22.84 -1.45
N ASN A 65 7.08 22.59 -0.18
CA ASN A 65 8.09 22.43 0.87
C ASN A 65 8.13 20.94 1.28
N ARG A 66 9.34 20.35 1.35
CA ARG A 66 9.51 18.95 1.75
C ARG A 66 8.94 18.65 3.15
N PHE A 67 8.93 19.63 4.06
CA PHE A 67 8.31 19.48 5.39
C PHE A 67 6.79 19.43 5.31
N VAL A 68 6.18 20.23 4.46
CA VAL A 68 4.73 20.20 4.21
C VAL A 68 4.36 18.89 3.51
N GLY A 69 5.14 18.46 2.52
CA GLY A 69 4.97 17.15 1.87
C GLY A 69 5.05 16.00 2.88
N MET A 70 6.00 16.05 3.81
CA MET A 70 6.12 15.07 4.88
C MET A 70 4.89 15.07 5.79
N LEU A 71 4.40 16.23 6.20
CA LEU A 71 3.18 16.34 7.02
C LEU A 71 1.95 15.77 6.30
N VAL A 72 1.81 16.07 5.00
CA VAL A 72 0.75 15.50 4.15
C VAL A 72 0.86 13.97 4.11
N GLY A 73 2.07 13.44 3.94
CA GLY A 73 2.33 12.00 3.96
C GLY A 73 1.97 11.35 5.29
N ILE A 74 2.31 11.98 6.42
CA ILE A 74 1.95 11.51 7.76
C ILE A 74 0.42 11.43 7.90
N LEU A 75 -0.27 12.54 7.63
CA LEU A 75 -1.72 12.63 7.77
C LEU A 75 -2.46 11.66 6.84
N PHE A 76 -2.03 11.60 5.58
CA PHE A 76 -2.63 10.72 4.60
C PHE A 76 -2.48 9.24 5.00
N THR A 77 -1.27 8.83 5.40
CA THR A 77 -1.02 7.46 5.83
C THR A 77 -1.70 7.13 7.16
N ALA A 78 -1.79 8.08 8.08
CA ALA A 78 -2.53 7.89 9.32
C ALA A 78 -4.03 7.60 9.09
N VAL A 79 -4.63 8.17 8.03
CA VAL A 79 -6.02 7.93 7.63
C VAL A 79 -6.15 6.63 6.84
N VAL A 80 -5.33 6.44 5.81
CA VAL A 80 -5.38 5.27 4.91
C VAL A 80 -4.87 4.00 5.60
N GLN A 81 -4.04 4.13 6.64
CA GLN A 81 -3.43 3.03 7.40
C GLN A 81 -2.55 2.09 6.55
N SER A 82 -2.02 2.59 5.43
CA SER A 82 -1.17 1.82 4.52
C SER A 82 -0.13 2.72 3.85
N SER A 83 1.12 2.64 4.32
CA SER A 83 2.24 3.36 3.71
C SER A 83 2.59 2.83 2.32
N SER A 84 2.39 1.53 2.09
CA SER A 84 2.59 0.94 0.77
C SER A 84 1.59 1.50 -0.26
N ALA A 85 0.30 1.60 0.09
CA ALA A 85 -0.70 2.20 -0.77
C ALA A 85 -0.39 3.68 -1.03
N THR A 86 -0.01 4.44 0.01
CA THR A 86 0.43 5.83 -0.12
C THR A 86 1.62 5.96 -1.07
N THR A 87 2.62 5.11 -0.91
CA THR A 87 3.83 5.12 -1.74
C THR A 87 3.51 4.82 -3.20
N VAL A 88 2.68 3.81 -3.48
CA VAL A 88 2.24 3.47 -4.84
C VAL A 88 1.49 4.63 -5.48
N MET A 89 0.59 5.28 -4.74
CA MET A 89 -0.13 6.46 -5.21
C MET A 89 0.83 7.61 -5.54
N VAL A 90 1.80 7.89 -4.68
CA VAL A 90 2.82 8.94 -4.91
C VAL A 90 3.68 8.62 -6.14
N VAL A 91 4.09 7.36 -6.32
CA VAL A 91 4.82 6.93 -7.53
C VAL A 91 3.98 7.16 -8.79
N SER A 92 2.67 6.87 -8.72
CA SER A 92 1.74 7.13 -9.83
C SER A 92 1.62 8.64 -10.14
N PHE A 93 1.62 9.50 -9.12
CA PHE A 93 1.63 10.96 -9.31
C PHE A 93 2.92 11.46 -9.96
N VAL A 94 4.06 10.86 -9.62
CA VAL A 94 5.32 11.18 -10.27
C VAL A 94 5.31 10.74 -11.73
N ASN A 95 4.83 9.52 -12.02
CA ASN A 95 4.75 8.97 -13.37
C ASN A 95 3.79 9.78 -14.28
N SER A 96 2.69 10.29 -13.74
CA SER A 96 1.74 11.16 -14.46
C SER A 96 2.20 12.62 -14.54
N GLY A 97 3.37 12.97 -14.02
CA GLY A 97 3.90 14.34 -14.03
C GLY A 97 3.16 15.32 -13.11
N LEU A 98 2.29 14.80 -12.23
CA LEU A 98 1.55 15.60 -11.25
C LEU A 98 2.42 16.02 -10.05
N MET A 99 3.53 15.32 -9.81
CA MET A 99 4.44 15.56 -8.70
C MET A 99 5.89 15.34 -9.14
N ASN A 100 6.80 16.16 -8.64
CA ASN A 100 8.22 15.91 -8.88
C ASN A 100 8.83 14.98 -7.82
N LEU A 101 10.01 14.44 -8.11
CA LEU A 101 10.67 13.47 -7.25
C LEU A 101 10.99 14.01 -5.85
N PHE A 102 11.33 15.31 -5.72
CA PHE A 102 11.63 15.93 -4.42
C PHE A 102 10.38 16.04 -3.53
N GLN A 103 9.25 16.36 -4.14
CA GLN A 103 7.96 16.38 -3.46
C GLN A 103 7.56 14.96 -3.01
N ALA A 104 7.68 14.00 -3.92
CA ALA A 104 7.40 12.59 -3.65
C ALA A 104 8.23 12.05 -2.48
N ALA A 105 9.53 12.35 -2.45
CA ALA A 105 10.40 11.95 -1.35
C ALA A 105 9.91 12.47 0.02
N GLY A 106 9.46 13.71 0.09
CA GLY A 106 8.87 14.28 1.30
C GLY A 106 7.63 13.50 1.76
N VAL A 107 6.70 13.25 0.85
CA VAL A 107 5.46 12.51 1.15
C VAL A 107 5.74 11.05 1.55
N ILE A 108 6.68 10.38 0.89
CA ILE A 108 7.06 8.99 1.21
C ILE A 108 7.71 8.92 2.60
N LEU A 109 8.59 9.86 2.94
CA LEU A 109 9.15 9.95 4.30
C LEU A 109 8.04 10.15 5.33
N GLY A 110 7.10 11.03 5.04
CA GLY A 110 5.91 11.24 5.87
C GLY A 110 5.05 9.99 6.00
N ALA A 111 4.84 9.25 4.92
CA ALA A 111 4.08 8.01 4.94
C ALA A 111 4.72 6.95 5.87
N ASN A 112 6.03 6.83 5.86
CA ASN A 112 6.75 5.93 6.77
C ASN A 112 6.59 6.36 8.24
N ILE A 113 6.65 7.65 8.53
CA ILE A 113 6.38 8.17 9.87
C ILE A 113 4.91 7.94 10.25
N GLY A 114 3.96 8.17 9.33
CA GLY A 114 2.53 7.96 9.54
C GLY A 114 2.17 6.53 9.93
N THR A 115 2.92 5.54 9.45
CA THR A 115 2.77 4.14 9.85
C THR A 115 3.06 3.94 11.34
N THR A 116 3.99 4.69 11.91
CA THR A 116 4.32 4.60 13.35
C THR A 116 3.22 5.12 14.24
N VAL A 117 2.38 6.04 13.75
CA VAL A 117 1.20 6.56 14.47
C VAL A 117 0.25 5.42 14.82
N THR A 118 0.04 4.47 13.89
CA THR A 118 -0.79 3.29 14.14
C THR A 118 -0.22 2.43 15.27
N GLY A 119 1.09 2.16 15.24
CA GLY A 119 1.76 1.44 16.31
C GLY A 119 1.63 2.14 17.67
N GLN A 120 1.72 3.46 17.67
CA GLN A 120 1.58 4.27 18.85
C GLN A 120 0.14 4.23 19.41
N LEU A 121 -0.87 4.31 18.54
CA LEU A 121 -2.28 4.18 18.92
C LEU A 121 -2.58 2.82 19.54
N ILE A 122 -2.01 1.74 19.00
CA ILE A 122 -2.15 0.40 19.56
C ILE A 122 -1.45 0.30 20.92
N ALA A 123 -0.26 0.89 21.08
CA ALA A 123 0.48 0.88 22.33
C ALA A 123 -0.25 1.60 23.48
N PHE A 124 -1.06 2.61 23.18
CA PHE A 124 -1.89 3.32 24.17
C PHE A 124 -3.17 2.59 24.61
N ASN A 125 -3.37 1.34 24.12
CA ASN A 125 -4.48 0.49 24.54
C ASN A 125 -5.86 1.17 24.44
N LEU A 126 -6.11 1.83 23.30
CA LEU A 126 -7.33 2.59 23.03
C LEU A 126 -8.59 1.70 22.90
N SER A 127 -8.47 0.40 23.17
CA SER A 127 -9.58 -0.55 23.09
C SER A 127 -10.77 -0.13 23.96
N ASP A 128 -10.50 0.51 25.09
CA ASP A 128 -11.56 0.97 26.03
C ASP A 128 -12.29 2.22 25.51
N VAL A 129 -11.66 3.00 24.64
CA VAL A 129 -12.22 4.26 24.10
C VAL A 129 -12.83 4.04 22.70
N ALA A 130 -12.46 2.98 22.02
CA ALA A 130 -12.96 2.65 20.67
C ALA A 130 -14.50 2.60 20.59
N PRO A 131 -15.25 1.99 21.54
CA PRO A 131 -16.69 1.97 21.50
C PRO A 131 -17.33 3.37 21.53
N LEU A 132 -16.69 4.33 22.22
CA LEU A 132 -17.16 5.71 22.28
C LEU A 132 -17.11 6.39 20.91
N PHE A 133 -16.00 6.20 20.17
CA PHE A 133 -15.86 6.73 18.80
C PHE A 133 -16.84 6.08 17.83
N VAL A 134 -17.14 4.79 17.99
CA VAL A 134 -18.15 4.10 17.19
C VAL A 134 -19.53 4.69 17.43
N ILE A 135 -19.91 4.92 18.69
CA ILE A 135 -21.20 5.53 19.05
C ILE A 135 -21.32 6.93 18.46
N ILE A 136 -20.28 7.77 18.60
CA ILE A 136 -20.25 9.12 18.03
C ILE A 136 -20.39 9.05 16.50
N GLY A 137 -19.67 8.16 15.84
CA GLY A 137 -19.74 7.98 14.38
C GLY A 137 -21.13 7.55 13.90
N VAL A 138 -21.76 6.60 14.59
CA VAL A 138 -23.12 6.14 14.27
C VAL A 138 -24.15 7.27 14.49
N VAL A 139 -24.04 8.01 15.60
CA VAL A 139 -24.92 9.15 15.85
C VAL A 139 -24.76 10.23 14.78
N MET A 140 -23.53 10.60 14.42
CA MET A 140 -23.28 11.54 13.33
C MET A 140 -23.86 11.04 11.99
N PHE A 141 -23.70 9.76 11.67
CA PHE A 141 -24.23 9.17 10.45
C PHE A 141 -25.76 9.16 10.41
N MET A 142 -26.43 8.97 11.56
CA MET A 142 -27.90 8.98 11.64
C MET A 142 -28.51 10.38 11.59
N PHE A 143 -27.77 11.40 12.01
CA PHE A 143 -28.29 12.78 12.12
C PHE A 143 -27.73 13.73 11.03
N CYS A 144 -26.80 13.30 10.18
CA CYS A 144 -26.24 14.06 9.07
C CYS A 144 -26.79 13.55 7.73
#